data_f23b4b8e6e4dc25132e2d88c1988ca71
#
_entry.id   f23b4b8e6e4dc25132e2d88c1988ca71
#
_cell.length_a   1.000
_cell.length_b   1.000
_cell.length_c   1.000
_cell.angle_alpha   90.00
_cell.angle_beta   90.00
_cell.angle_gamma   90.00
#
_symmetry.space_group_name_H-M   'P 1'
#
loop_
_entity.id
_entity.type
_entity.pdbx_description
1 polymer ?
#
loop_
_entity_poly.entity_id
_entity_poly.type
_entity_poly.pdbx_seq_one_letter_code
_entity_poly.pdbx_strand_id
1 'polypeptide(L)'
;MSLTMRLIGRAAKGALDLAKDAVDPDRMVQLSMSGLIEAARTRHEADPAPPWRPGQPLELLLAGYVGTRNTGADVRVEEMIRQFRHVFGDEHLALSVCTIDPALTRGYFRTARQLHIPQIFHKFLYDTVRTHHGVIACEGSMFKSKFANALSTMMVGALGLAAAEDKIAVGYGGEAGSMDESLRRLVEKHCAKALVIARNEESRAILDRPGVPPGPRPETPG
;
A
#
# COMPACT_ATOMS: atom_id res chain seq x y z
N MET A 1 -28.51 -25.32 26.51
CA MET A 1 -27.18 -25.56 25.93
C MET A 1 -26.15 -24.97 26.87
N SER A 2 -25.31 -25.83 27.50
CA SER A 2 -24.43 -25.44 28.60
C SER A 2 -23.32 -24.46 28.14
N LEU A 3 -22.85 -23.61 29.07
CA LEU A 3 -21.74 -22.66 28.85
C LEU A 3 -20.50 -23.39 28.33
N THR A 4 -20.25 -24.58 28.76
CA THR A 4 -19.17 -25.49 28.36
C THR A 4 -19.23 -25.84 26.86
N MET A 5 -20.41 -26.14 26.32
CA MET A 5 -20.59 -26.42 24.89
C MET A 5 -20.31 -25.19 24.01
N ARG A 6 -20.62 -23.97 24.48
CA ARG A 6 -20.32 -22.73 23.76
C ARG A 6 -18.83 -22.40 23.75
N LEU A 7 -18.11 -22.70 24.84
CA LEU A 7 -16.65 -22.50 24.94
C LEU A 7 -15.90 -23.52 24.08
N ILE A 8 -16.30 -24.78 24.07
CA ILE A 8 -15.72 -25.82 23.20
C ILE A 8 -15.96 -25.48 21.71
N GLY A 9 -17.18 -25.05 21.38
CA GLY A 9 -17.50 -24.63 20.01
C GLY A 9 -16.69 -23.42 19.54
N ARG A 10 -16.41 -22.45 20.43
CA ARG A 10 -15.52 -21.29 20.11
C ARG A 10 -14.07 -21.70 19.96
N ALA A 11 -13.56 -22.57 20.83
CA ALA A 11 -12.19 -23.07 20.74
C ALA A 11 -11.97 -23.93 19.49
N ALA A 12 -12.93 -24.81 19.15
CA ALA A 12 -12.88 -25.61 17.93
C ALA A 12 -12.97 -24.77 16.66
N LYS A 13 -13.82 -23.73 16.66
CA LYS A 13 -13.89 -22.78 15.55
C LYS A 13 -12.59 -21.98 15.40
N GLY A 14 -12.01 -21.50 16.49
CA GLY A 14 -10.72 -20.81 16.48
C GLY A 14 -9.57 -21.69 15.98
N ALA A 15 -9.54 -22.98 16.37
CA ALA A 15 -8.54 -23.93 15.89
C ALA A 15 -8.74 -24.26 14.38
N LEU A 16 -10.00 -24.36 13.93
CA LEU A 16 -10.32 -24.60 12.52
C LEU A 16 -9.99 -23.38 11.65
N ASP A 17 -10.23 -22.18 12.16
CA ASP A 17 -9.89 -20.94 11.50
C ASP A 17 -8.35 -20.77 11.40
N LEU A 18 -7.60 -21.06 12.48
CA LEU A 18 -6.13 -21.12 12.48
C LEU A 18 -5.58 -22.16 11.50
N ALA A 19 -6.21 -23.33 11.37
CA ALA A 19 -5.81 -24.36 10.42
C ALA A 19 -6.11 -23.97 8.98
N LYS A 20 -7.23 -23.28 8.71
CA LYS A 20 -7.54 -22.70 7.40
C LYS A 20 -6.57 -21.58 7.05
N ASP A 21 -6.18 -20.77 8.02
CA ASP A 21 -5.23 -19.67 7.87
C ASP A 21 -3.83 -20.16 7.51
N ALA A 22 -3.42 -21.30 8.05
CA ALA A 22 -2.13 -21.92 7.74
C ALA A 22 -2.08 -22.51 6.31
N VAL A 23 -3.23 -22.66 5.65
CA VAL A 23 -3.36 -23.21 4.27
C VAL A 23 -3.63 -22.12 3.23
N ASP A 24 -4.00 -20.90 3.64
CA ASP A 24 -4.25 -19.78 2.72
C ASP A 24 -2.97 -18.94 2.51
N PRO A 25 -2.29 -19.07 1.35
CA PRO A 25 -1.07 -18.33 1.06
C PRO A 25 -1.25 -16.81 1.12
N ASP A 26 -2.40 -16.30 0.69
CA ASP A 26 -2.68 -14.85 0.67
C ASP A 26 -2.75 -14.29 2.08
N ARG A 27 -3.37 -15.04 2.98
CA ARG A 27 -3.46 -14.64 4.39
C ARG A 27 -2.09 -14.68 5.08
N MET A 28 -1.25 -15.66 4.77
CA MET A 28 0.13 -15.70 5.28
C MET A 28 0.94 -14.49 4.81
N VAL A 29 0.78 -14.09 3.56
CA VAL A 29 1.40 -12.88 2.99
C VAL A 29 0.94 -11.63 3.76
N GLN A 30 -0.34 -11.50 4.03
CA GLN A 30 -0.93 -10.37 4.74
C GLN A 30 -0.53 -10.33 6.22
N LEU A 31 -0.49 -11.47 6.91
CA LEU A 31 -0.02 -11.58 8.30
C LEU A 31 1.47 -11.20 8.42
N SER A 32 2.29 -11.70 7.51
CA SER A 32 3.72 -11.35 7.44
C SER A 32 3.91 -9.84 7.22
N MET A 33 3.14 -9.25 6.31
CA MET A 33 3.18 -7.80 6.07
C MET A 33 2.73 -7.01 7.31
N SER A 34 1.64 -7.42 7.95
CA SER A 34 1.16 -6.80 9.20
C SER A 34 2.25 -6.82 10.28
N GLY A 35 2.94 -7.95 10.45
CA GLY A 35 4.05 -8.07 11.39
C GLY A 35 5.20 -7.11 11.09
N LEU A 36 5.56 -6.94 9.82
CA LEU A 36 6.60 -5.99 9.41
C LEU A 36 6.20 -4.53 9.60
N ILE A 37 4.92 -4.19 9.40
CA ILE A 37 4.42 -2.83 9.67
C ILE A 37 4.51 -2.52 11.16
N GLU A 38 4.14 -3.46 12.04
CA GLU A 38 4.31 -3.28 13.48
C GLU A 38 5.81 -3.17 13.88
N ALA A 39 6.67 -3.97 13.28
CA ALA A 39 8.10 -3.88 13.50
C ALA A 39 8.67 -2.53 13.02
N ALA A 40 8.17 -1.97 11.90
CA ALA A 40 8.54 -0.65 11.42
C ALA A 40 8.12 0.45 12.41
N ARG A 41 6.91 0.35 12.98
CA ARG A 41 6.42 1.26 14.03
C ARG A 41 7.31 1.25 15.24
N THR A 42 7.60 0.06 15.79
CA THR A 42 8.48 -0.08 16.97
C THR A 42 9.89 0.44 16.68
N ARG A 43 10.41 0.19 15.48
CA ARG A 43 11.70 0.74 15.05
C ARG A 43 11.66 2.27 14.98
N HIS A 44 10.61 2.84 14.41
CA HIS A 44 10.46 4.29 14.29
C HIS A 44 10.34 4.97 15.65
N GLU A 45 9.62 4.36 16.60
CA GLU A 45 9.52 4.86 18.00
C GLU A 45 10.87 4.86 18.71
N ALA A 46 11.73 3.87 18.44
CA ALA A 46 13.07 3.77 19.04
C ALA A 46 14.14 4.62 18.33
N ASP A 47 14.07 4.69 16.99
CA ASP A 47 15.01 5.37 16.10
C ASP A 47 14.23 6.02 14.95
N PRO A 48 13.66 7.23 15.14
CA PRO A 48 12.89 7.91 14.12
C PRO A 48 13.72 8.19 12.87
N ALA A 49 13.19 7.85 11.70
CA ALA A 49 13.78 8.26 10.44
C ALA A 49 13.75 9.80 10.35
N PRO A 50 14.82 10.45 9.84
CA PRO A 50 14.82 11.90 9.73
C PRO A 50 13.68 12.36 8.82
N PRO A 51 12.90 13.36 9.24
CA PRO A 51 11.83 13.91 8.41
C PRO A 51 12.43 14.65 7.21
N TRP A 52 11.66 14.73 6.13
CA TRP A 52 12.01 15.61 5.03
C TRP A 52 12.15 17.04 5.51
N ARG A 53 13.15 17.75 4.98
CA ARG A 53 13.39 19.18 5.28
C ARG A 53 13.39 20.00 3.99
N PRO A 54 12.83 21.22 4.01
CA PRO A 54 12.96 22.16 2.89
C PRO A 54 14.43 22.36 2.47
N GLY A 55 14.68 22.40 1.16
CA GLY A 55 16.02 22.55 0.60
C GLY A 55 16.72 21.25 0.24
N GLN A 56 16.11 20.11 0.50
CA GLN A 56 16.55 18.80 -0.01
C GLN A 56 15.47 18.18 -0.91
N PRO A 57 15.85 17.34 -1.88
CA PRO A 57 14.88 16.67 -2.72
C PRO A 57 13.90 15.80 -1.90
N LEU A 58 12.62 15.88 -2.24
CA LEU A 58 11.60 15.00 -1.67
C LEU A 58 11.69 13.63 -2.35
N GLU A 59 12.09 12.63 -1.61
CA GLU A 59 12.22 11.24 -2.10
C GLU A 59 10.90 10.49 -1.95
N LEU A 60 10.25 10.15 -3.07
CA LEU A 60 8.98 9.43 -3.09
C LEU A 60 9.13 8.07 -3.77
N LEU A 61 8.54 7.05 -3.16
CA LEU A 61 8.41 5.71 -3.70
C LEU A 61 7.04 5.52 -4.35
N LEU A 62 7.01 5.29 -5.65
CA LEU A 62 5.82 4.89 -6.39
C LEU A 62 5.66 3.36 -6.29
N ALA A 63 4.72 2.92 -5.47
CA ALA A 63 4.45 1.51 -5.22
C ALA A 63 3.30 1.02 -6.11
N GLY A 64 3.60 0.15 -7.05
CA GLY A 64 2.65 -0.43 -7.99
C GLY A 64 3.23 -1.66 -8.68
N TYR A 65 2.53 -2.22 -9.65
CA TYR A 65 2.96 -3.41 -10.38
C TYR A 65 3.27 -3.13 -11.86
N VAL A 66 3.92 -2.01 -12.16
CA VAL A 66 4.38 -1.71 -13.52
C VAL A 66 5.39 -2.77 -14.01
N GLY A 67 5.53 -2.89 -15.32
CA GLY A 67 6.37 -3.95 -15.91
C GLY A 67 5.68 -5.30 -16.00
N THR A 68 4.35 -5.32 -16.15
CA THR A 68 3.54 -6.53 -16.35
C THR A 68 2.87 -6.61 -17.72
N ARG A 69 3.34 -5.80 -18.69
CA ARG A 69 2.68 -5.61 -20.00
C ARG A 69 1.27 -5.03 -19.90
N ASN A 70 0.97 -4.36 -18.79
CA ASN A 70 -0.26 -3.59 -18.63
C ASN A 70 0.01 -2.14 -19.01
N THR A 71 -0.19 -1.82 -20.29
CA THR A 71 0.06 -0.47 -20.82
C THR A 71 -0.69 0.62 -20.05
N GLY A 72 -1.89 0.32 -19.55
CA GLY A 72 -2.67 1.27 -18.75
C GLY A 72 -2.02 1.61 -17.43
N ALA A 73 -1.40 0.63 -16.78
CA ALA A 73 -0.62 0.83 -15.56
C ALA A 73 0.63 1.67 -15.84
N ASP A 74 1.38 1.29 -16.87
CA ASP A 74 2.65 1.95 -17.22
C ASP A 74 2.45 3.42 -17.62
N VAL A 75 1.47 3.71 -18.50
CA VAL A 75 1.14 5.09 -18.93
C VAL A 75 0.65 5.92 -17.75
N ARG A 76 -0.15 5.34 -16.86
CA ARG A 76 -0.64 6.05 -15.68
C ARG A 76 0.51 6.50 -14.77
N VAL A 77 1.45 5.61 -14.48
CA VAL A 77 2.59 5.95 -13.62
C VAL A 77 3.52 6.95 -14.31
N GLU A 78 3.73 6.84 -15.61
CA GLU A 78 4.48 7.84 -16.39
C GLU A 78 3.85 9.23 -16.30
N GLU A 79 2.52 9.29 -16.42
CA GLU A 79 1.78 10.56 -16.27
C GLU A 79 1.86 11.11 -14.84
N MET A 80 1.79 10.28 -13.83
CA MET A 80 1.98 10.71 -12.44
C MET A 80 3.39 11.29 -12.20
N ILE A 81 4.43 10.67 -12.76
CA ILE A 81 5.80 11.17 -12.69
C ILE A 81 5.86 12.57 -13.34
N ARG A 82 5.25 12.73 -14.53
CA ARG A 82 5.20 14.02 -15.23
C ARG A 82 4.48 15.08 -14.41
N GLN A 83 3.34 14.75 -13.79
CA GLN A 83 2.56 15.67 -12.95
C GLN A 83 3.34 16.07 -11.68
N PHE A 84 3.96 15.13 -10.99
CA PHE A 84 4.75 15.44 -9.81
C PHE A 84 5.94 16.32 -10.13
N ARG A 85 6.64 16.07 -11.24
CA ARG A 85 7.73 16.94 -11.69
C ARG A 85 7.26 18.34 -12.07
N HIS A 86 6.09 18.44 -12.70
CA HIS A 86 5.49 19.73 -13.02
C HIS A 86 5.15 20.55 -11.77
N VAL A 87 4.66 19.87 -10.72
CA VAL A 87 4.22 20.55 -9.48
C VAL A 87 5.40 20.91 -8.57
N PHE A 88 6.35 20.01 -8.41
CA PHE A 88 7.44 20.16 -7.44
C PHE A 88 8.74 20.70 -8.03
N GLY A 89 8.93 20.60 -9.35
CA GLY A 89 10.21 20.86 -10.02
C GLY A 89 11.14 19.64 -9.98
N ASP A 90 11.98 19.54 -11.02
CA ASP A 90 12.89 18.39 -11.18
C ASP A 90 13.97 18.33 -10.10
N GLU A 91 14.46 19.48 -9.67
CA GLU A 91 15.52 19.62 -8.67
C GLU A 91 15.03 19.33 -7.23
N HIS A 92 13.73 19.39 -7.00
CA HIS A 92 13.16 19.20 -5.67
C HIS A 92 12.55 17.82 -5.45
N LEU A 93 12.60 16.93 -6.46
CA LEU A 93 11.92 15.65 -6.44
C LEU A 93 12.82 14.51 -6.92
N ALA A 94 12.99 13.49 -6.07
CA ALA A 94 13.61 12.23 -6.41
C ALA A 94 12.55 11.11 -6.38
N LEU A 95 12.30 10.48 -7.53
CA LEU A 95 11.29 9.45 -7.67
C LEU A 95 11.93 8.07 -7.85
N SER A 96 11.42 7.11 -7.09
CA SER A 96 11.68 5.69 -7.30
C SER A 96 10.39 4.99 -7.71
N VAL A 97 10.45 4.11 -8.69
CA VAL A 97 9.29 3.33 -9.19
C VAL A 97 9.56 1.85 -8.96
N CYS A 98 8.66 1.21 -8.24
CA CYS A 98 8.66 -0.25 -8.12
C CYS A 98 8.25 -0.90 -9.43
N THR A 99 9.05 -1.81 -9.97
CA THR A 99 8.74 -2.55 -11.20
C THR A 99 8.90 -4.06 -11.01
N ILE A 100 7.99 -4.83 -11.58
CA ILE A 100 8.03 -6.30 -11.55
C ILE A 100 9.09 -6.83 -12.53
N ASP A 101 9.12 -6.30 -13.74
CA ASP A 101 10.11 -6.66 -14.75
C ASP A 101 10.75 -5.40 -15.38
N PRO A 102 11.98 -5.05 -14.97
CA PRO A 102 12.69 -3.90 -15.53
C PRO A 102 12.96 -4.00 -17.04
N ALA A 103 12.99 -5.20 -17.61
CA ALA A 103 13.18 -5.37 -19.05
C ALA A 103 11.96 -4.85 -19.83
N LEU A 104 10.76 -5.01 -19.27
CA LEU A 104 9.51 -4.53 -19.88
C LEU A 104 9.32 -3.02 -19.73
N THR A 105 9.98 -2.39 -18.76
CA THR A 105 9.88 -0.95 -18.49
C THR A 105 11.08 -0.14 -18.97
N ARG A 106 12.00 -0.77 -19.70
CA ARG A 106 13.25 -0.11 -20.16
C ARG A 106 13.03 1.20 -20.93
N GLY A 107 11.91 1.32 -21.65
CA GLY A 107 11.54 2.52 -22.43
C GLY A 107 10.78 3.58 -21.63
N TYR A 108 10.30 3.22 -20.43
CA TYR A 108 9.47 4.04 -19.55
C TYR A 108 10.26 4.53 -18.34
N PHE A 109 9.69 5.46 -17.59
CA PHE A 109 10.20 5.94 -16.29
C PHE A 109 11.65 6.42 -16.32
N ARG A 110 12.09 7.01 -17.44
CA ARG A 110 13.50 7.42 -17.67
C ARG A 110 14.01 8.44 -16.66
N THR A 111 13.11 9.20 -16.06
CA THR A 111 13.42 10.25 -15.08
C THR A 111 13.22 9.78 -13.63
N ALA A 112 12.93 8.50 -13.42
CA ALA A 112 12.78 7.91 -12.11
C ALA A 112 13.72 6.70 -11.93
N ARG A 113 14.15 6.44 -10.72
CA ARG A 113 14.93 5.25 -10.37
C ARG A 113 14.01 4.04 -10.37
N GLN A 114 14.28 3.05 -11.21
CA GLN A 114 13.50 1.82 -11.25
C GLN A 114 14.05 0.82 -10.22
N LEU A 115 13.18 0.31 -9.37
CA LEU A 115 13.49 -0.67 -8.33
C LEU A 115 12.76 -1.98 -8.63
N HIS A 116 13.52 -3.05 -8.89
CA HIS A 116 12.94 -4.37 -9.13
C HIS A 116 12.35 -4.94 -7.83
N ILE A 117 11.06 -5.29 -7.87
CA ILE A 117 10.37 -5.94 -6.75
C ILE A 117 10.63 -7.45 -6.84
N PRO A 118 11.22 -8.06 -5.82
CA PRO A 118 11.34 -9.51 -5.77
C PRO A 118 9.99 -10.18 -5.54
N GLN A 119 9.86 -11.44 -5.91
CA GLN A 119 8.64 -12.21 -5.69
C GLN A 119 8.22 -12.24 -4.22
N ILE A 120 9.19 -12.32 -3.29
CA ILE A 120 8.98 -12.15 -1.85
C ILE A 120 9.31 -10.69 -1.50
N PHE A 121 8.31 -9.83 -1.60
CA PHE A 121 8.46 -8.38 -1.55
C PHE A 121 8.47 -7.75 -0.15
N HIS A 122 8.11 -8.49 0.89
CA HIS A 122 7.91 -7.96 2.24
C HIS A 122 9.13 -7.25 2.80
N LYS A 123 10.28 -7.96 2.82
CA LYS A 123 11.53 -7.38 3.31
C LYS A 123 12.01 -6.25 2.41
N PHE A 124 11.85 -6.38 1.11
CA PHE A 124 12.18 -5.32 0.16
C PHE A 124 11.43 -4.03 0.47
N LEU A 125 10.10 -4.11 0.68
CA LEU A 125 9.31 -2.92 1.04
C LEU A 125 9.72 -2.35 2.40
N TYR A 126 9.92 -3.21 3.41
CA TYR A 126 10.34 -2.80 4.75
C TYR A 126 11.64 -2.00 4.75
N ASP A 127 12.62 -2.42 3.93
CA ASP A 127 13.89 -1.73 3.81
C ASP A 127 13.78 -0.48 2.91
N THR A 128 13.04 -0.57 1.80
CA THR A 128 12.94 0.51 0.80
C THR A 128 12.13 1.70 1.30
N VAL A 129 10.98 1.46 1.96
CA VAL A 129 10.15 2.56 2.50
C VAL A 129 10.93 3.40 3.51
N ARG A 130 11.81 2.78 4.30
CA ARG A 130 12.64 3.50 5.27
C ARG A 130 13.53 4.57 4.62
N THR A 131 14.00 4.34 3.42
CA THR A 131 14.92 5.25 2.71
C THR A 131 14.24 6.34 1.91
N HIS A 132 12.90 6.40 1.93
CA HIS A 132 12.11 7.41 1.24
C HIS A 132 11.32 8.27 2.23
N HIS A 133 10.99 9.50 1.85
CA HIS A 133 10.16 10.42 2.65
C HIS A 133 8.67 10.12 2.53
N GLY A 134 8.26 9.33 1.54
CA GLY A 134 6.87 8.93 1.37
C GLY A 134 6.65 7.84 0.33
N VAL A 135 5.44 7.30 0.36
CA VAL A 135 4.94 6.28 -0.56
C VAL A 135 3.69 6.79 -1.26
N ILE A 136 3.68 6.63 -2.56
CA ILE A 136 2.48 6.80 -3.40
C ILE A 136 2.12 5.44 -3.97
N ALA A 137 1.05 4.84 -3.48
CA ALA A 137 0.49 3.65 -4.13
C ALA A 137 -0.27 4.09 -5.38
N CYS A 138 0.10 3.55 -6.54
CA CYS A 138 -0.20 4.18 -7.83
C CYS A 138 -1.02 3.30 -8.80
N GLU A 139 -1.66 2.22 -8.30
CA GLU A 139 -2.42 1.33 -9.17
C GLU A 139 -3.92 1.30 -8.91
N GLY A 140 -4.69 1.00 -9.99
CA GLY A 140 -6.13 0.97 -9.93
C GLY A 140 -6.70 -0.04 -8.94
N SER A 141 -6.22 -1.28 -8.93
CA SER A 141 -6.78 -2.38 -8.14
C SER A 141 -6.23 -2.45 -6.71
N MET A 142 -6.00 -1.32 -6.08
CA MET A 142 -5.34 -1.21 -4.77
C MET A 142 -6.12 -1.88 -3.64
N PHE A 143 -7.43 -1.73 -3.63
CA PHE A 143 -8.30 -2.22 -2.56
C PHE A 143 -9.30 -3.26 -3.08
N LYS A 144 -8.78 -4.32 -3.70
CA LYS A 144 -9.57 -5.42 -4.28
C LYS A 144 -8.87 -6.75 -4.11
N SER A 145 -9.62 -7.80 -3.73
CA SER A 145 -9.11 -9.18 -3.68
C SER A 145 -9.25 -9.93 -5.00
N LYS A 146 -10.01 -9.41 -5.97
CA LYS A 146 -10.46 -10.15 -7.16
C LYS A 146 -9.36 -10.58 -8.12
N PHE A 147 -8.25 -9.85 -8.23
CA PHE A 147 -7.24 -10.12 -9.26
C PHE A 147 -5.95 -10.72 -8.72
N ALA A 148 -5.48 -10.28 -7.57
CA ALA A 148 -4.34 -10.86 -6.88
C ALA A 148 -4.19 -10.21 -5.50
N ASN A 149 -4.49 -10.93 -4.44
CA ASN A 149 -4.32 -10.45 -3.07
C ASN A 149 -2.88 -10.00 -2.77
N ALA A 150 -1.89 -10.66 -3.36
CA ALA A 150 -0.48 -10.29 -3.21
C ALA A 150 -0.18 -8.87 -3.71
N LEU A 151 -0.77 -8.43 -4.84
CA LEU A 151 -0.56 -7.09 -5.38
C LEU A 151 -1.23 -6.02 -4.51
N SER A 152 -2.47 -6.27 -4.05
CA SER A 152 -3.15 -5.39 -3.11
C SER A 152 -2.40 -5.32 -1.78
N THR A 153 -1.92 -6.46 -1.27
CA THR A 153 -1.12 -6.53 -0.05
C THR A 153 0.20 -5.76 -0.18
N MET A 154 0.85 -5.80 -1.35
CA MET A 154 2.06 -5.05 -1.63
C MET A 154 1.81 -3.53 -1.51
N MET A 155 0.77 -3.02 -2.16
CA MET A 155 0.44 -1.58 -2.15
C MET A 155 -0.04 -1.11 -0.78
N VAL A 156 -0.97 -1.84 -0.18
CA VAL A 156 -1.47 -1.57 1.18
C VAL A 156 -0.35 -1.69 2.21
N GLY A 157 0.54 -2.69 2.05
CA GLY A 157 1.71 -2.87 2.89
C GLY A 157 2.70 -1.71 2.80
N ALA A 158 2.96 -1.19 1.60
CA ALA A 158 3.82 -0.03 1.41
C ALA A 158 3.22 1.23 2.05
N LEU A 159 1.89 1.46 1.90
CA LEU A 159 1.18 2.54 2.59
C LEU A 159 1.25 2.39 4.11
N GLY A 160 1.01 1.17 4.62
CA GLY A 160 1.05 0.87 6.05
C GLY A 160 2.45 1.08 6.65
N LEU A 161 3.52 0.70 5.95
CA LEU A 161 4.90 0.94 6.36
C LEU A 161 5.21 2.45 6.43
N ALA A 162 4.80 3.22 5.42
CA ALA A 162 4.97 4.67 5.43
C ALA A 162 4.19 5.32 6.57
N ALA A 163 2.94 4.93 6.79
CA ALA A 163 2.10 5.41 7.88
C ALA A 163 2.65 5.03 9.27
N ALA A 164 3.29 3.86 9.41
CA ALA A 164 3.92 3.41 10.64
C ALA A 164 5.17 4.22 11.02
N GLU A 165 5.83 4.83 10.03
CA GLU A 165 7.00 5.69 10.20
C GLU A 165 6.67 7.20 10.07
N ASP A 166 5.39 7.58 10.24
CA ASP A 166 4.87 8.97 10.13
C ASP A 166 5.30 9.70 8.84
N LYS A 167 5.44 8.95 7.75
CA LYS A 167 5.79 9.44 6.41
C LYS A 167 4.56 9.72 5.56
N ILE A 168 4.76 10.41 4.45
CA ILE A 168 3.73 10.61 3.44
C ILE A 168 3.24 9.24 2.94
N ALA A 169 1.94 8.97 3.06
CA ALA A 169 1.31 7.74 2.59
C ALA A 169 0.06 8.10 1.79
N VAL A 170 0.13 7.98 0.46
CA VAL A 170 -0.98 8.36 -0.44
C VAL A 170 -1.34 7.21 -1.37
N GLY A 171 -2.59 6.78 -1.33
CA GLY A 171 -3.20 5.93 -2.34
C GLY A 171 -3.82 6.77 -3.44
N TYR A 172 -3.15 6.90 -4.60
CA TYR A 172 -3.56 7.82 -5.64
C TYR A 172 -4.41 7.13 -6.73
N GLY A 173 -5.66 7.55 -6.82
CA GLY A 173 -6.63 7.04 -7.81
C GLY A 173 -6.94 5.56 -7.63
N GLY A 174 -6.94 5.09 -6.39
CA GLY A 174 -7.23 3.70 -6.05
C GLY A 174 -8.68 3.33 -6.37
N GLU A 175 -8.87 2.14 -6.91
CA GLU A 175 -10.18 1.53 -7.04
C GLU A 175 -10.40 0.58 -5.86
N ALA A 176 -11.50 0.77 -5.16
CA ALA A 176 -11.98 -0.13 -4.13
C ALA A 176 -13.09 -1.03 -4.67
N GLY A 177 -13.11 -2.26 -4.20
CA GLY A 177 -14.11 -3.24 -4.59
C GLY A 177 -14.32 -4.28 -3.50
N SER A 178 -14.69 -5.49 -3.90
CA SER A 178 -14.80 -6.59 -2.95
C SER A 178 -13.41 -6.92 -2.39
N MET A 179 -13.24 -6.74 -1.10
CA MET A 179 -12.08 -7.18 -0.32
C MET A 179 -12.48 -8.39 0.51
N ASP A 180 -11.63 -9.42 0.55
CA ASP A 180 -11.77 -10.46 1.54
C ASP A 180 -11.50 -9.90 2.95
N GLU A 181 -11.90 -10.67 3.95
CA GLU A 181 -11.84 -10.23 5.35
C GLU A 181 -10.40 -9.94 5.79
N SER A 182 -9.42 -10.69 5.29
CA SER A 182 -8.02 -10.55 5.68
C SER A 182 -7.39 -9.29 5.09
N LEU A 183 -7.65 -8.97 3.81
CA LEU A 183 -7.21 -7.72 3.18
C LEU A 183 -7.90 -6.51 3.82
N ARG A 184 -9.21 -6.61 4.09
CA ARG A 184 -9.96 -5.54 4.75
C ARG A 184 -9.36 -5.20 6.12
N ARG A 185 -9.06 -6.21 6.94
CA ARG A 185 -8.40 -6.02 8.25
C ARG A 185 -7.02 -5.38 8.12
N LEU A 186 -6.24 -5.76 7.11
CA LEU A 186 -4.93 -5.15 6.85
C LEU A 186 -5.07 -3.65 6.55
N VAL A 187 -6.04 -3.29 5.68
CA VAL A 187 -6.35 -1.89 5.34
C VAL A 187 -6.80 -1.11 6.56
N GLU A 188 -7.82 -1.59 7.27
CA GLU A 188 -8.38 -0.93 8.46
C GLU A 188 -7.32 -0.69 9.54
N LYS A 189 -6.47 -1.69 9.78
CA LYS A 189 -5.46 -1.62 10.82
C LYS A 189 -4.30 -0.69 10.49
N HIS A 190 -3.83 -0.70 9.23
CA HIS A 190 -2.54 -0.11 8.90
C HIS A 190 -2.61 1.11 7.98
N CYS A 191 -3.75 1.36 7.29
CA CYS A 191 -3.88 2.49 6.39
C CYS A 191 -4.70 3.66 6.97
N ALA A 192 -5.06 3.63 8.26
CA ALA A 192 -5.89 4.67 8.88
C ALA A 192 -5.29 6.09 8.78
N LYS A 193 -3.98 6.21 8.71
CA LYS A 193 -3.26 7.49 8.52
C LYS A 193 -2.95 7.81 7.04
N ALA A 194 -3.23 6.90 6.12
CA ALA A 194 -2.96 7.11 4.70
C ALA A 194 -4.06 7.99 4.08
N LEU A 195 -3.66 8.92 3.23
CA LEU A 195 -4.58 9.69 2.39
C LEU A 195 -4.96 8.85 1.17
N VAL A 196 -6.23 8.57 0.97
CA VAL A 196 -6.69 7.83 -0.21
C VAL A 196 -7.51 8.73 -1.13
N ILE A 197 -7.05 8.89 -2.35
CA ILE A 197 -7.77 9.58 -3.43
C ILE A 197 -8.42 8.48 -4.27
N ALA A 198 -9.72 8.32 -4.13
CA ALA A 198 -10.48 7.30 -4.85
C ALA A 198 -10.59 7.64 -6.34
N ARG A 199 -10.63 6.60 -7.18
CA ARG A 199 -10.76 6.74 -8.63
C ARG A 199 -12.14 7.24 -9.07
N ASN A 200 -13.19 6.85 -8.35
CA ASN A 200 -14.59 7.16 -8.65
C ASN A 200 -15.44 7.15 -7.35
N GLU A 201 -16.67 7.61 -7.46
CA GLU A 201 -17.59 7.70 -6.33
C GLU A 201 -17.95 6.33 -5.74
N GLU A 202 -18.02 5.27 -6.53
CA GLU A 202 -18.27 3.91 -6.04
C GLU A 202 -17.14 3.43 -5.12
N SER A 203 -15.90 3.66 -5.53
CA SER A 203 -14.72 3.34 -4.72
C SER A 203 -14.69 4.18 -3.45
N ARG A 204 -15.05 5.46 -3.55
CA ARG A 204 -15.15 6.34 -2.40
C ARG A 204 -16.19 5.85 -1.40
N ALA A 205 -17.39 5.48 -1.86
CA ALA A 205 -18.45 4.96 -1.00
C ALA A 205 -18.06 3.67 -0.26
N ILE A 206 -17.15 2.85 -0.83
CA ILE A 206 -16.61 1.67 -0.17
C ILE A 206 -15.57 2.06 0.88
N LEU A 207 -14.73 3.04 0.57
CA LEU A 207 -13.65 3.51 1.45
C LEU A 207 -14.17 4.40 2.60
N ASP A 208 -15.30 5.08 2.42
CA ASP A 208 -15.94 5.90 3.48
C ASP A 208 -16.67 5.05 4.54
N ARG A 209 -16.68 3.73 4.42
CA ARG A 209 -17.23 2.86 5.46
C ARG A 209 -16.38 2.92 6.73
N PRO A 210 -17.00 2.78 7.93
CA PRO A 210 -16.26 2.78 9.19
C PRO A 210 -15.07 1.81 9.16
N GLY A 211 -13.88 2.28 9.53
CA GLY A 211 -12.64 1.50 9.56
C GLY A 211 -11.72 1.69 8.35
N VAL A 212 -12.15 2.37 7.30
CA VAL A 212 -11.30 2.71 6.15
C VAL A 212 -10.91 4.20 6.21
N PRO A 213 -9.66 4.58 5.88
CA PRO A 213 -9.24 5.98 5.96
C PRO A 213 -10.09 6.87 5.04
N PRO A 214 -10.56 8.03 5.53
CA PRO A 214 -11.32 8.97 4.71
C PRO A 214 -10.42 9.57 3.63
N GLY A 215 -10.88 9.52 2.38
CA GLY A 215 -10.29 10.31 1.30
C GLY A 215 -10.55 11.82 1.50
N PRO A 216 -9.78 12.69 0.82
CA PRO A 216 -10.03 14.13 0.85
C PRO A 216 -11.44 14.41 0.35
N ARG A 217 -12.21 15.15 1.13
CA ARG A 217 -13.53 15.65 0.67
C ARG A 217 -13.28 16.80 -0.29
N PRO A 218 -13.92 16.85 -1.46
CA PRO A 218 -13.89 18.04 -2.27
C PRO A 218 -14.48 19.18 -1.43
N GLU A 219 -13.77 20.29 -1.31
CA GLU A 219 -14.32 21.51 -0.79
C GLU A 219 -15.47 21.91 -1.73
N THR A 220 -16.68 21.94 -1.22
CA THR A 220 -17.83 22.51 -1.95
C THR A 220 -17.50 23.98 -2.15
N PRO A 221 -17.40 24.48 -3.39
CA PRO A 221 -17.25 25.92 -3.61
C PRO A 221 -18.48 26.60 -3.01
N GLY A 222 -18.25 27.48 -2.02
CA GLY A 222 -19.27 28.34 -1.43
C GLY A 222 -19.76 29.41 -2.41
#